data_d9368dfca3b2af19ce3eeee249f2dc97
#
_entry.id   d9368dfca3b2af19ce3eeee249f2dc97
#
_cell.length_a   1.000
_cell.length_b   1.000
_cell.length_c   1.000
_cell.angle_alpha   90.00
_cell.angle_beta   90.00
_cell.angle_gamma   90.00
#
_symmetry.space_group_name_H-M   'P 1'
#
loop_
_entity.id
_entity.type
_entity.pdbx_description
1 polymer ?
#
loop_
_entity_poly.entity_id
_entity_poly.type
_entity_poly.pdbx_seq_one_letter_code
_entity_poly.pdbx_strand_id
1 'polypeptide(L)'
;AGRLTFDLRPDLCPKTVDNFVALCAGTNVGIDPKLTYKGCTFEAYNGKYTYTCKGNGKHIYGRGKFVERDAMSATRNGTPGAGGGTYYGECVDLMKDENSVVLAVPIAGPGFGSSRFAVVRVGESPGSLKQRLLANTMVIGRCVDEVSWETLRLMTVADGRAKIVDCGELDSS
;
A
#
# COMPACT_ATOMS: atom_id res chain seq x y z
N ALA A 1 2.73 4.72 20.93
CA ALA A 1 3.42 4.61 19.62
C ALA A 1 3.37 3.16 19.16
N GLY A 2 3.25 2.95 17.87
CA GLY A 2 3.21 1.61 17.27
C GLY A 2 4.08 1.54 16.02
N ARG A 3 4.23 0.34 15.47
CA ARG A 3 4.97 0.07 14.24
C ARG A 3 4.09 -0.75 13.29
N LEU A 4 4.15 -0.43 12.02
CA LEU A 4 3.59 -1.25 10.93
C LEU A 4 4.75 -1.81 10.11
N THR A 5 4.82 -3.11 9.99
CA THR A 5 5.84 -3.82 9.20
C THR A 5 5.17 -4.53 8.04
N PHE A 6 5.69 -4.31 6.84
CA PHE A 6 5.15 -4.90 5.62
C PHE A 6 6.21 -5.76 4.94
N ASP A 7 5.80 -6.93 4.51
CA ASP A 7 6.52 -7.73 3.55
C ASP A 7 6.06 -7.32 2.14
N LEU A 8 6.97 -6.76 1.36
CA LEU A 8 6.66 -6.20 0.05
C LEU A 8 6.87 -7.22 -1.07
N ARG A 9 6.16 -7.04 -2.16
CA ARG A 9 6.17 -7.93 -3.33
C ARG A 9 6.72 -7.21 -4.58
N PRO A 10 8.05 -6.95 -4.64
CA PRO A 10 8.66 -6.32 -5.81
C PRO A 10 8.61 -7.20 -7.07
N ASP A 11 8.42 -8.51 -6.90
CA ASP A 11 8.18 -9.46 -7.98
C ASP A 11 6.87 -9.20 -8.74
N LEU A 12 5.85 -8.66 -8.06
CA LEU A 12 4.53 -8.38 -8.65
C LEU A 12 4.43 -6.99 -9.27
N CYS A 13 5.01 -5.99 -8.61
CA CYS A 13 4.91 -4.59 -9.02
C CYS A 13 6.20 -3.82 -8.66
N PRO A 14 7.29 -4.08 -9.39
CA PRO A 14 8.62 -3.59 -9.02
C PRO A 14 8.70 -2.06 -8.90
N LYS A 15 8.16 -1.34 -9.86
CA LYS A 15 8.24 0.14 -9.87
C LYS A 15 7.40 0.78 -8.78
N THR A 16 6.23 0.25 -8.49
CA THR A 16 5.36 0.73 -7.42
C THR A 16 5.99 0.47 -6.06
N VAL A 17 6.60 -0.68 -5.87
CA VAL A 17 7.36 -1.01 -4.65
C VAL A 17 8.59 -0.11 -4.52
N ASP A 18 9.36 0.10 -5.57
CA ASP A 18 10.54 0.97 -5.56
C ASP A 18 10.18 2.40 -5.13
N ASN A 19 9.08 2.94 -5.63
CA ASN A 19 8.59 4.25 -5.21
C ASN A 19 8.23 4.26 -3.71
N PHE A 20 7.49 3.28 -3.26
CA PHE A 20 7.08 3.17 -1.85
C PHE A 20 8.30 3.08 -0.92
N VAL A 21 9.26 2.23 -1.23
CA VAL A 21 10.50 2.04 -0.48
C VAL A 21 11.34 3.33 -0.45
N ALA A 22 11.51 3.98 -1.60
CA ALA A 22 12.26 5.23 -1.69
C ALA A 22 11.63 6.36 -0.85
N LEU A 23 10.30 6.45 -0.82
CA LEU A 23 9.59 7.42 0.01
C LEU A 23 9.67 7.07 1.51
N CYS A 24 9.69 5.80 1.88
CA CYS A 24 9.92 5.37 3.25
C CYS A 24 11.36 5.69 3.70
N ALA A 25 12.35 5.35 2.90
CA ALA A 25 13.77 5.56 3.21
C ALA A 25 14.18 7.05 3.12
N GLY A 26 13.42 7.86 2.37
CA GLY A 26 13.76 9.26 2.15
C GLY A 26 15.01 9.47 1.31
N THR A 27 15.33 8.53 0.41
CA THR A 27 16.56 8.55 -0.40
C THR A 27 16.66 9.77 -1.34
N ASN A 28 15.53 10.37 -1.71
CA ASN A 28 15.47 11.47 -2.67
C ASN A 28 15.08 12.82 -2.04
N VAL A 29 15.10 12.94 -0.71
CA VAL A 29 14.74 14.20 -0.01
C VAL A 29 15.71 15.35 -0.33
N GLY A 30 16.93 15.05 -0.73
CA GLY A 30 17.90 16.05 -1.21
C GLY A 30 17.51 16.68 -2.55
N ILE A 31 16.71 15.99 -3.37
CA ILE A 31 16.17 16.49 -4.64
C ILE A 31 14.86 17.24 -4.39
N ASP A 32 13.96 16.66 -3.62
CA ASP A 32 12.69 17.27 -3.20
C ASP A 32 12.37 16.81 -1.78
N PRO A 33 12.27 17.75 -0.79
CA PRO A 33 11.95 17.41 0.60
C PRO A 33 10.61 16.69 0.79
N LYS A 34 9.72 16.74 -0.21
CA LYS A 34 8.42 16.06 -0.20
C LYS A 34 8.51 14.57 -0.59
N LEU A 35 9.65 14.08 -1.02
CA LEU A 35 9.87 12.70 -1.39
C LEU A 35 10.13 11.82 -0.15
N THR A 36 9.20 11.87 0.79
CA THR A 36 9.19 11.03 2.00
C THR A 36 7.79 10.90 2.56
N TYR A 37 7.53 9.80 3.28
CA TYR A 37 6.32 9.62 4.09
C TYR A 37 6.48 10.14 5.52
N LYS A 38 7.68 10.45 5.96
CA LYS A 38 7.93 10.98 7.30
C LYS A 38 7.17 12.28 7.51
N GLY A 39 6.39 12.33 8.58
CA GLY A 39 5.51 13.47 8.87
C GLY A 39 4.11 13.41 8.26
N CYS A 40 3.86 12.48 7.33
CA CYS A 40 2.52 12.27 6.78
C CYS A 40 1.57 11.66 7.81
N THR A 41 0.28 11.86 7.60
CA THR A 41 -0.77 11.38 8.51
C THR A 41 -1.66 10.36 7.85
N PHE A 42 -2.15 9.42 8.66
CA PHE A 42 -3.23 8.52 8.28
C PHE A 42 -4.59 9.12 8.58
N GLU A 43 -5.57 8.75 7.78
CA GLU A 43 -6.98 9.01 7.99
C GLU A 43 -7.76 7.70 7.85
N ALA A 44 -8.76 7.48 8.71
CA ALA A 44 -9.66 6.35 8.53
C ALA A 44 -10.55 6.58 7.31
N TYR A 45 -10.71 5.54 6.52
CA TYR A 45 -11.64 5.51 5.40
C TYR A 45 -12.52 4.27 5.52
N ASN A 46 -13.83 4.42 5.37
CA ASN A 46 -14.80 3.34 5.61
C ASN A 46 -14.70 2.69 7.02
N GLY A 47 -14.57 3.52 8.04
CA GLY A 47 -14.58 3.06 9.42
C GLY A 47 -13.32 2.29 9.80
N LYS A 48 -13.48 1.03 10.23
CA LYS A 48 -12.43 0.23 10.86
C LYS A 48 -11.56 -0.61 9.91
N TYR A 49 -11.82 -0.57 8.60
CA TYR A 49 -11.17 -1.49 7.66
C TYR A 49 -10.02 -0.89 6.87
N THR A 50 -10.04 0.40 6.62
CA THR A 50 -9.10 1.07 5.73
C THR A 50 -8.53 2.33 6.36
N TYR A 51 -7.20 2.42 6.36
CA TYR A 51 -6.45 3.60 6.79
C TYR A 51 -5.66 4.11 5.61
N THR A 52 -5.91 5.35 5.21
CA THR A 52 -5.29 5.96 4.03
C THR A 52 -4.25 7.00 4.45
N CYS A 53 -3.08 6.93 3.85
CA CYS A 53 -2.07 7.98 3.90
C CYS A 53 -2.04 8.70 2.56
N LYS A 54 -2.32 10.01 2.54
CA LYS A 54 -2.30 10.82 1.31
C LYS A 54 -0.88 11.05 0.78
N GLY A 55 0.13 10.92 1.63
CA GLY A 55 1.49 11.28 1.30
C GLY A 55 1.64 12.78 1.02
N ASN A 56 2.72 13.15 0.35
CA ASN A 56 3.02 14.53 -0.02
C ASN A 56 2.70 14.87 -1.49
N GLY A 57 2.02 13.98 -2.20
CA GLY A 57 1.62 14.17 -3.60
C GLY A 57 2.75 14.02 -4.61
N LYS A 58 3.88 13.44 -4.23
CA LYS A 58 5.08 13.25 -5.06
C LYS A 58 5.47 11.78 -5.16
N HIS A 59 6.01 11.41 -6.29
CA HIS A 59 6.66 10.11 -6.52
C HIS A 59 8.05 10.30 -7.17
N ILE A 60 8.86 9.25 -7.19
CA ILE A 60 10.25 9.33 -7.62
C ILE A 60 10.46 9.41 -9.15
N TYR A 61 9.42 9.23 -9.94
CA TYR A 61 9.51 9.13 -11.40
C TYR A 61 9.27 10.45 -12.14
N GLY A 62 9.31 11.59 -11.45
CA GLY A 62 9.19 12.91 -12.05
C GLY A 62 7.81 13.52 -11.96
N ARG A 63 7.39 14.27 -12.99
CA ARG A 63 6.12 14.99 -13.02
C ARG A 63 4.97 14.12 -13.49
N GLY A 64 3.76 14.48 -13.07
CA GLY A 64 2.53 13.83 -13.47
C GLY A 64 2.20 12.62 -12.62
N LYS A 65 1.30 11.77 -13.13
CA LYS A 65 0.85 10.58 -12.45
C LYS A 65 1.63 9.35 -12.94
N PHE A 66 2.03 8.51 -12.01
CA PHE A 66 2.69 7.25 -12.29
C PHE A 66 1.78 6.08 -11.92
N VAL A 67 1.53 5.18 -12.85
CA VAL A 67 0.82 3.92 -12.63
C VAL A 67 1.55 2.81 -13.36
N GLU A 68 1.74 1.67 -12.71
CA GLU A 68 2.38 0.49 -13.28
C GLU A 68 1.40 -0.27 -14.20
N ARG A 69 1.30 0.14 -15.45
CA ARG A 69 0.26 -0.27 -16.41
C ARG A 69 0.24 -1.75 -16.76
N ASP A 70 1.39 -2.39 -16.80
CA ASP A 70 1.49 -3.81 -17.17
C ASP A 70 0.82 -4.70 -16.13
N ALA A 71 0.93 -4.35 -14.87
CA ALA A 71 0.18 -5.01 -13.81
C ALA A 71 -1.33 -4.71 -13.89
N MET A 72 -1.75 -3.51 -14.36
CA MET A 72 -3.15 -3.19 -14.59
C MET A 72 -3.81 -4.04 -15.68
N SER A 73 -3.13 -4.25 -16.78
CA SER A 73 -3.61 -5.09 -17.88
C SER A 73 -3.81 -6.53 -17.41
N ALA A 74 -2.93 -6.99 -16.57
CA ALA A 74 -2.98 -8.29 -15.93
C ALA A 74 -4.16 -8.45 -14.98
N THR A 75 -4.52 -7.40 -14.25
CA THR A 75 -5.64 -7.42 -13.29
C THR A 75 -6.99 -7.39 -13.99
N ARG A 76 -7.10 -6.66 -15.10
CA ARG A 76 -8.38 -6.45 -15.80
C ARG A 76 -8.86 -7.65 -16.62
N ASN A 77 -7.96 -8.42 -17.21
CA ASN A 77 -8.32 -9.38 -18.24
C ASN A 77 -8.25 -10.85 -17.80
N GLY A 78 -7.73 -11.14 -16.60
CA GLY A 78 -7.52 -12.53 -16.17
C GLY A 78 -6.69 -13.36 -17.15
N THR A 79 -6.11 -12.72 -18.18
CA THR A 79 -5.38 -13.37 -19.25
C THR A 79 -3.94 -13.58 -18.78
N PRO A 80 -3.39 -14.79 -18.88
CA PRO A 80 -1.98 -15.06 -18.59
C PRO A 80 -1.10 -14.43 -19.67
N GLY A 81 -0.88 -13.13 -19.58
CA GLY A 81 0.25 -12.49 -20.22
C GLY A 81 1.50 -12.67 -19.36
N ALA A 82 2.67 -12.28 -19.83
CA ALA A 82 3.92 -12.37 -19.06
C ALA A 82 3.75 -11.71 -17.66
N GLY A 83 3.35 -12.49 -16.67
CA GLY A 83 3.13 -12.08 -15.29
C GLY A 83 1.67 -11.86 -14.85
N GLY A 84 0.68 -11.79 -15.76
CA GLY A 84 -0.66 -11.33 -15.45
C GLY A 84 -1.52 -12.24 -14.59
N GLY A 85 -1.63 -13.49 -14.95
CA GLY A 85 -2.35 -14.48 -14.16
C GLY A 85 -1.72 -14.71 -12.79
N THR A 86 -0.41 -14.57 -12.70
CA THR A 86 0.36 -14.68 -11.46
C THR A 86 0.03 -13.53 -10.51
N TYR A 87 -0.04 -12.29 -10.99
CA TYR A 87 -0.37 -11.14 -10.14
C TYR A 87 -1.74 -11.28 -9.47
N TYR A 88 -2.77 -11.57 -10.24
CA TYR A 88 -4.13 -11.75 -9.70
C TYR A 88 -4.21 -12.87 -8.67
N GLY A 89 -3.67 -14.05 -9.01
CA GLY A 89 -3.65 -15.21 -8.11
C GLY A 89 -2.89 -14.94 -6.81
N GLU A 90 -1.74 -14.26 -6.89
CA GLU A 90 -0.95 -13.88 -5.72
C GLU A 90 -1.67 -12.83 -4.85
N CYS A 91 -2.37 -11.86 -5.45
CA CYS A 91 -3.18 -10.91 -4.69
C CYS A 91 -4.34 -11.59 -3.96
N VAL A 92 -5.04 -12.53 -4.59
CA VAL A 92 -6.07 -13.33 -3.94
C VAL A 92 -5.48 -14.11 -2.77
N ASP A 93 -4.31 -14.70 -2.94
CA ASP A 93 -3.60 -15.45 -1.90
C ASP A 93 -3.22 -14.56 -0.70
N LEU A 94 -2.74 -13.34 -0.94
CA LEU A 94 -2.42 -12.37 0.10
C LEU A 94 -3.65 -11.94 0.93
N MET A 95 -4.84 -12.08 0.40
CA MET A 95 -6.11 -11.64 1.00
C MET A 95 -6.97 -12.78 1.53
N LYS A 96 -6.52 -14.04 1.48
CA LYS A 96 -7.38 -15.20 1.80
C LYS A 96 -7.64 -15.43 3.28
N ASP A 97 -6.70 -15.06 4.15
CA ASP A 97 -6.79 -15.32 5.58
C ASP A 97 -7.69 -14.30 6.29
N GLU A 98 -8.39 -14.73 7.34
CA GLU A 98 -9.26 -13.85 8.16
C GLU A 98 -8.52 -12.65 8.74
N ASN A 99 -7.23 -12.81 8.98
CA ASN A 99 -6.37 -11.78 9.54
C ASN A 99 -5.55 -11.02 8.48
N SER A 100 -5.87 -11.16 7.21
CA SER A 100 -5.10 -10.50 6.15
C SER A 100 -5.19 -8.98 6.25
N VAL A 101 -4.03 -8.33 6.30
CA VAL A 101 -3.87 -6.89 6.19
C VAL A 101 -2.92 -6.61 5.04
N VAL A 102 -3.39 -5.90 4.04
CA VAL A 102 -2.62 -5.60 2.84
C VAL A 102 -2.26 -4.13 2.73
N LEU A 103 -1.15 -3.87 2.05
CA LEU A 103 -0.71 -2.56 1.62
C LEU A 103 -1.11 -2.38 0.16
N ALA A 104 -1.89 -1.35 -0.13
CA ALA A 104 -2.44 -1.11 -1.46
C ALA A 104 -2.18 0.31 -1.94
N VAL A 105 -1.87 0.47 -3.21
CA VAL A 105 -1.64 1.75 -3.87
C VAL A 105 -2.75 1.98 -4.90
N PRO A 106 -3.50 3.08 -4.86
CA PRO A 106 -4.58 3.33 -5.80
C PRO A 106 -4.07 3.54 -7.23
N ILE A 107 -4.78 2.95 -8.19
CA ILE A 107 -4.55 3.12 -9.63
C ILE A 107 -5.67 3.89 -10.31
N ALA A 108 -6.71 4.25 -9.56
CA ALA A 108 -7.84 5.04 -9.98
C ALA A 108 -8.42 5.81 -8.80
N GLY A 109 -9.24 6.83 -9.09
CA GLY A 109 -9.90 7.63 -8.06
C GLY A 109 -9.00 8.68 -7.41
N PRO A 110 -9.39 9.23 -6.25
CA PRO A 110 -8.66 10.33 -5.61
C PRO A 110 -7.24 9.92 -5.22
N GLY A 111 -6.25 10.75 -5.62
CA GLY A 111 -4.85 10.59 -5.23
C GLY A 111 -4.08 9.47 -5.95
N PHE A 112 -4.67 8.83 -6.97
CA PHE A 112 -3.94 7.81 -7.73
C PHE A 112 -2.72 8.40 -8.46
N GLY A 113 -1.71 7.56 -8.67
CA GLY A 113 -0.53 7.91 -9.46
C GLY A 113 0.41 8.91 -8.79
N SER A 114 0.38 9.03 -7.45
CA SER A 114 1.31 9.86 -6.68
C SER A 114 1.92 9.06 -5.52
N SER A 115 1.74 9.52 -4.28
CA SER A 115 2.30 8.87 -3.09
C SER A 115 1.25 8.25 -2.16
N ARG A 116 -0.04 8.35 -2.51
CA ARG A 116 -1.11 7.79 -1.68
C ARG A 116 -1.01 6.27 -1.57
N PHE A 117 -1.20 5.76 -0.36
CA PHE A 117 -1.37 4.34 -0.11
C PHE A 117 -2.42 4.08 0.97
N ALA A 118 -2.87 2.85 1.06
CA ALA A 118 -3.80 2.42 2.10
C ALA A 118 -3.33 1.13 2.75
N VAL A 119 -3.62 1.02 4.04
CA VAL A 119 -3.51 -0.22 4.82
C VAL A 119 -4.92 -0.75 5.02
N VAL A 120 -5.21 -1.95 4.56
CA VAL A 120 -6.55 -2.50 4.50
C VAL A 120 -6.64 -3.83 5.25
N ARG A 121 -7.55 -3.90 6.23
CA ARG A 121 -7.88 -5.12 6.96
C ARG A 121 -8.89 -5.94 6.15
N VAL A 122 -8.41 -6.77 5.26
CA VAL A 122 -9.24 -7.45 4.26
C VAL A 122 -10.01 -8.61 4.85
N GLY A 123 -9.41 -9.32 5.80
CA GLY A 123 -10.00 -10.53 6.40
C GLY A 123 -11.33 -10.29 7.12
N GLU A 124 -11.48 -9.13 7.75
CA GLU A 124 -12.70 -8.73 8.47
C GLU A 124 -13.68 -7.91 7.62
N SER A 125 -13.33 -7.63 6.38
CA SER A 125 -14.09 -6.73 5.53
C SER A 125 -15.13 -7.47 4.67
N PRO A 126 -16.19 -6.77 4.19
CA PRO A 126 -17.11 -7.33 3.21
C PRO A 126 -16.39 -7.80 1.94
N GLY A 127 -16.88 -8.88 1.30
CA GLY A 127 -16.33 -9.40 0.06
C GLY A 127 -16.26 -8.37 -1.08
N SER A 128 -17.17 -7.40 -1.10
CA SER A 128 -17.16 -6.27 -2.04
C SER A 128 -15.91 -5.38 -1.91
N LEU A 129 -15.32 -5.28 -0.73
CA LEU A 129 -14.07 -4.53 -0.54
C LEU A 129 -12.89 -5.24 -1.22
N LYS A 130 -12.80 -6.57 -1.13
CA LYS A 130 -11.78 -7.36 -1.84
C LYS A 130 -11.85 -7.14 -3.35
N GLN A 131 -13.05 -7.19 -3.92
CA GLN A 131 -13.26 -6.94 -5.35
C GLN A 131 -12.85 -5.52 -5.76
N ARG A 132 -13.19 -4.51 -4.96
CA ARG A 132 -12.78 -3.11 -5.23
C ARG A 132 -11.28 -2.92 -5.13
N LEU A 133 -10.62 -3.57 -4.17
CA LEU A 133 -9.16 -3.54 -4.06
C LEU A 133 -8.50 -4.11 -5.32
N LEU A 134 -8.95 -5.28 -5.77
CA LEU A 134 -8.41 -5.90 -6.98
C LEU A 134 -8.63 -5.05 -8.25
N ALA A 135 -9.75 -4.33 -8.33
CA ALA A 135 -10.09 -3.52 -9.48
C ALA A 135 -9.41 -2.13 -9.51
N ASN A 136 -9.17 -1.52 -8.33
CA ASN A 136 -8.82 -0.10 -8.22
C ASN A 136 -7.47 0.15 -7.56
N THR A 137 -6.77 -0.88 -7.12
CA THR A 137 -5.47 -0.75 -6.46
C THR A 137 -4.47 -1.78 -6.94
N MET A 138 -3.18 -1.46 -6.73
CA MET A 138 -2.08 -2.43 -6.75
C MET A 138 -1.83 -2.87 -5.31
N VAL A 139 -2.02 -4.16 -5.03
CA VAL A 139 -1.63 -4.75 -3.75
C VAL A 139 -0.13 -5.03 -3.80
N ILE A 140 0.65 -4.34 -3.00
CA ILE A 140 2.11 -4.37 -3.06
C ILE A 140 2.77 -5.10 -1.89
N GLY A 141 2.00 -5.49 -0.88
CA GLY A 141 2.53 -6.19 0.28
C GLY A 141 1.48 -6.50 1.32
N ARG A 142 1.94 -7.05 2.44
CA ARG A 142 1.08 -7.42 3.59
C ARG A 142 1.78 -7.12 4.91
N CYS A 143 1.01 -6.93 5.97
CA CYS A 143 1.51 -6.93 7.34
C CYS A 143 1.94 -8.33 7.77
N VAL A 144 3.04 -8.44 8.51
CA VAL A 144 3.68 -9.73 8.80
C VAL A 144 3.84 -10.06 10.29
N ASP A 145 3.56 -9.12 11.19
CA ASP A 145 3.83 -9.33 12.61
C ASP A 145 2.69 -8.89 13.54
N GLU A 146 2.71 -9.43 14.76
CA GLU A 146 1.72 -9.12 15.80
C GLU A 146 1.79 -7.66 16.27
N VAL A 147 2.95 -7.04 16.22
CA VAL A 147 3.14 -5.62 16.58
C VAL A 147 2.36 -4.73 15.64
N SER A 148 2.35 -5.05 14.36
CA SER A 148 1.54 -4.36 13.36
C SER A 148 0.04 -4.50 13.62
N TRP A 149 -0.40 -5.67 14.03
CA TRP A 149 -1.80 -5.92 14.39
C TRP A 149 -2.26 -5.07 15.57
N GLU A 150 -1.45 -5.04 16.62
CA GLU A 150 -1.74 -4.20 17.80
C GLU A 150 -1.72 -2.72 17.43
N THR A 151 -0.79 -2.28 16.57
CA THR A 151 -0.74 -0.92 16.06
C THR A 151 -2.01 -0.55 15.31
N LEU A 152 -2.52 -1.43 14.45
CA LEU A 152 -3.79 -1.21 13.73
C LEU A 152 -4.98 -1.14 14.69
N ARG A 153 -4.98 -1.96 15.76
CA ARG A 153 -6.00 -1.88 16.80
C ARG A 153 -5.99 -0.52 17.50
N LEU A 154 -4.81 -0.01 17.84
CA LEU A 154 -4.65 1.33 18.43
C LEU A 154 -5.09 2.44 17.45
N MET A 155 -4.80 2.31 16.17
CA MET A 155 -5.27 3.25 15.14
C MET A 155 -6.80 3.25 15.03
N THR A 156 -7.45 2.10 15.19
CA THR A 156 -8.92 2.01 15.21
C THR A 156 -9.51 2.80 16.38
N VAL A 157 -8.92 2.68 17.56
CA VAL A 157 -9.35 3.43 18.76
C VAL A 157 -9.13 4.94 18.57
N ALA A 158 -8.10 5.34 17.83
CA ALA A 158 -7.78 6.75 17.54
C ALA A 158 -8.51 7.30 16.29
N ASP A 159 -9.59 6.68 15.85
CA ASP A 159 -10.31 7.03 14.62
C ASP A 159 -9.42 7.06 13.36
N GLY A 160 -8.41 6.21 13.33
CA GLY A 160 -7.44 6.12 12.24
C GLY A 160 -6.46 7.28 12.15
N ARG A 161 -6.50 8.21 13.09
CA ARG A 161 -5.57 9.35 13.11
C ARG A 161 -4.22 8.93 13.68
N ALA A 162 -3.22 8.87 12.83
CA ALA A 162 -1.86 8.57 13.21
C ALA A 162 -0.89 9.37 12.35
N LYS A 163 0.26 9.72 12.91
CA LYS A 163 1.32 10.41 12.18
C LYS A 163 2.51 9.47 12.03
N ILE A 164 3.08 9.41 10.84
CA ILE A 164 4.31 8.69 10.56
C ILE A 164 5.47 9.52 11.10
N VAL A 165 6.03 9.12 12.23
CA VAL A 165 7.15 9.82 12.86
C VAL A 165 8.48 9.35 12.30
N ASP A 166 8.53 8.09 11.85
CA ASP A 166 9.69 7.49 11.21
C ASP A 166 9.26 6.35 10.28
N CYS A 167 10.01 6.14 9.22
CA CYS A 167 9.79 5.06 8.25
C CYS A 167 11.10 4.74 7.52
N GLY A 168 11.23 3.51 7.05
CA GLY A 168 12.42 3.04 6.36
C GLY A 168 12.33 1.55 6.05
N GLU A 169 13.42 0.99 5.58
CA GLU A 169 13.58 -0.45 5.40
C GLU A 169 14.08 -1.09 6.69
N LEU A 170 13.62 -2.31 6.95
CA LEU A 170 14.22 -3.16 7.97
C LEU A 170 15.34 -3.95 7.33
N ASP A 171 16.51 -3.95 7.96
CA ASP A 171 17.62 -4.78 7.53
C ASP A 171 17.20 -6.26 7.58
N SER A 172 17.39 -6.95 6.48
CA SER A 172 17.25 -8.40 6.43
C SER A 172 18.37 -9.01 7.26
N SER A 173 18.05 -9.38 8.47
CA SER A 173 18.98 -10.14 9.33
C SER A 173 19.07 -11.58 8.89
#